data_d09ff8336169a69cc42ea252a0db606e
#
_entry.id   d09ff8336169a69cc42ea252a0db606e
#
_cell.length_a   1.000
_cell.length_b   1.000
_cell.length_c   1.000
_cell.angle_alpha   90.00
_cell.angle_beta   90.00
_cell.angle_gamma   90.00
#
_symmetry.space_group_name_H-M   'P 1'
#
loop_
_entity.id
_entity.type
_entity.pdbx_description
1 polymer ?
#
loop_
_entity_poly.entity_id
_entity_poly.type
_entity_poly.pdbx_seq_one_letter_code
_entity_poly.pdbx_strand_id
1 'polypeptide(L)'
;MSQQREPKPRPAPGADPETEPYWKATHEGRLMVQRCTACGAHQLYPRWRCLRCRGQVEWVDAGGGGTVYSFTVIRQNFSRSFRHLIPYVVALVDLDEGPRLMTNLVGIEPDDVRIGMRVRARFERVSEDASIPLFEPDPASA
;
A
#
# COMPACT_ATOMS: atom_id res chain seq x y z
N MET A 1 30.33 13.77 -18.78
CA MET A 1 29.97 13.95 -17.34
C MET A 1 28.48 13.73 -17.22
N SER A 2 28.07 12.56 -16.73
CA SER A 2 26.67 12.32 -16.40
C SER A 2 26.32 13.13 -15.16
N GLN A 3 25.58 14.20 -15.33
CA GLN A 3 24.90 14.84 -14.21
C GLN A 3 24.02 13.78 -13.56
N GLN A 4 24.44 13.28 -12.43
CA GLN A 4 23.59 12.46 -11.58
C GLN A 4 22.45 13.38 -11.13
N ARG A 5 21.38 13.36 -11.90
CA ARG A 5 20.16 14.11 -11.54
C ARG A 5 19.68 13.59 -10.19
N GLU A 6 19.44 14.51 -9.27
CA GLU A 6 18.98 14.18 -7.91
C GLU A 6 17.78 13.24 -7.92
N PRO A 7 17.67 12.35 -6.90
CA PRO A 7 16.49 11.51 -6.73
C PRO A 7 15.22 12.36 -6.65
N LYS A 8 14.14 11.84 -7.19
CA LYS A 8 12.81 12.42 -7.04
C LYS A 8 12.01 11.62 -6.03
N PRO A 9 11.06 12.24 -5.33
CA PRO A 9 10.13 11.50 -4.49
C PRO A 9 9.29 10.53 -5.34
N ARG A 10 8.63 9.59 -4.69
CA ARG A 10 7.66 8.71 -5.35
C ARG A 10 6.56 9.57 -5.99
N PRO A 11 6.00 9.16 -7.12
CA PRO A 11 4.88 9.86 -7.71
C PRO A 11 3.71 9.95 -6.73
N ALA A 12 3.08 11.13 -6.67
CA ALA A 12 1.87 11.31 -5.90
C ALA A 12 0.67 10.71 -6.64
N PRO A 13 -0.32 10.17 -5.91
CA PRO A 13 -1.57 9.71 -6.53
C PRO A 13 -2.30 10.88 -7.20
N GLY A 14 -2.96 10.58 -8.32
CA GLY A 14 -3.78 11.55 -9.03
C GLY A 14 -5.11 11.82 -8.32
N ALA A 15 -5.70 12.97 -8.60
CA ALA A 15 -7.05 13.30 -8.12
C ALA A 15 -8.09 12.44 -8.85
N ASP A 16 -8.89 11.72 -8.07
CA ASP A 16 -9.95 10.85 -8.55
C ASP A 16 -11.02 10.73 -7.46
N PRO A 17 -12.29 11.13 -7.74
CA PRO A 17 -13.35 11.07 -6.74
C PRO A 17 -13.58 9.69 -6.13
N GLU A 18 -13.35 8.62 -6.91
CA GLU A 18 -13.52 7.25 -6.42
C GLU A 18 -12.47 6.89 -5.35
N THR A 19 -11.25 7.42 -5.47
CA THR A 19 -10.13 7.10 -4.58
C THR A 19 -9.83 8.19 -3.56
N GLU A 20 -10.43 9.36 -3.67
CA GLU A 20 -10.15 10.50 -2.81
C GLU A 20 -10.24 10.18 -1.30
N PRO A 21 -11.29 9.50 -0.80
CA PRO A 21 -11.35 9.16 0.62
C PRO A 21 -10.18 8.30 1.09
N TYR A 22 -9.71 7.40 0.24
CA TYR A 22 -8.56 6.55 0.52
C TYR A 22 -7.28 7.37 0.71
N TRP A 23 -6.97 8.25 -0.26
CA TRP A 23 -5.75 9.06 -0.21
C TRP A 23 -5.77 10.11 0.89
N LYS A 24 -6.94 10.67 1.19
CA LYS A 24 -7.10 11.57 2.32
C LYS A 24 -6.79 10.85 3.63
N ALA A 25 -7.31 9.65 3.81
CA ALA A 25 -7.05 8.84 5.00
C ALA A 25 -5.57 8.48 5.15
N THR A 26 -4.91 8.08 4.06
CA THR A 26 -3.47 7.76 4.11
C THR A 26 -2.63 8.96 4.52
N HIS A 27 -3.02 10.16 4.09
CA HIS A 27 -2.34 11.39 4.49
C HIS A 27 -2.52 11.69 5.99
N GLU A 28 -3.61 11.24 6.57
CA GLU A 28 -3.90 11.31 8.00
C GLU A 28 -3.30 10.13 8.80
N GLY A 29 -2.56 9.25 8.15
CA GLY A 29 -1.96 8.06 8.79
C GLY A 29 -2.94 6.92 9.03
N ARG A 30 -4.03 6.86 8.27
CA ARG A 30 -5.05 5.81 8.36
C ARG A 30 -5.18 5.05 7.06
N LEU A 31 -5.33 3.73 7.16
CA LEU A 31 -5.66 2.89 6.02
C LEU A 31 -7.15 2.62 6.01
N MET A 32 -7.81 2.84 4.87
CA MET A 32 -9.22 2.56 4.70
C MET A 32 -9.45 1.50 3.63
N VAL A 33 -10.50 0.74 3.80
CA VAL A 33 -11.03 -0.21 2.82
C VAL A 33 -12.51 0.06 2.63
N GLN A 34 -13.10 -0.48 1.56
CA GLN A 34 -14.54 -0.43 1.38
C GLN A 34 -15.19 -1.67 1.97
N ARG A 35 -16.35 -1.49 2.61
CA ARG A 35 -17.20 -2.56 3.10
C ARG A 35 -18.57 -2.45 2.48
N CYS A 36 -19.11 -3.57 1.99
CA CYS A 36 -20.48 -3.62 1.49
C CYS A 36 -21.49 -3.53 2.63
N THR A 37 -22.46 -2.62 2.51
CA THR A 37 -23.52 -2.46 3.52
C THR A 37 -24.55 -3.60 3.46
N ALA A 38 -24.63 -4.34 2.36
CA ALA A 38 -25.57 -5.45 2.18
C ALA A 38 -24.97 -6.80 2.56
N CYS A 39 -23.80 -7.18 2.01
CA CYS A 39 -23.22 -8.50 2.26
C CYS A 39 -22.04 -8.49 3.24
N GLY A 40 -21.57 -7.32 3.67
CA GLY A 40 -20.46 -7.19 4.60
C GLY A 40 -19.08 -7.47 4.03
N ALA A 41 -18.95 -7.79 2.75
CA ALA A 41 -17.66 -8.06 2.13
C ALA A 41 -16.79 -6.80 2.08
N HIS A 42 -15.51 -6.97 2.36
CA HIS A 42 -14.52 -5.90 2.21
C HIS A 42 -13.87 -5.98 0.84
N GLN A 43 -13.49 -4.84 0.29
CA GLN A 43 -12.79 -4.76 -0.98
C GLN A 43 -11.80 -3.61 -1.04
N LEU A 44 -10.79 -3.78 -1.85
CA LEU A 44 -9.81 -2.82 -2.30
C LEU A 44 -9.22 -3.41 -3.61
N TYR A 45 -9.09 -2.73 -4.71
CA TYR A 45 -9.14 -1.27 -4.88
C TYR A 45 -10.58 -0.76 -4.93
N PRO A 46 -10.80 0.57 -4.71
CA PRO A 46 -12.14 1.12 -4.58
C PRO A 46 -12.98 0.97 -5.86
N ARG A 47 -14.27 0.76 -5.66
CA ARG A 47 -15.27 0.74 -6.73
C ARG A 47 -16.55 1.39 -6.23
N TRP A 48 -17.40 1.80 -7.15
CA TRP A 48 -18.68 2.42 -6.80
C TRP A 48 -19.69 1.43 -6.20
N ARG A 49 -19.48 0.15 -6.43
CA ARG A 49 -20.37 -0.92 -5.96
C ARG A 49 -19.58 -2.10 -5.47
N CYS A 50 -20.21 -2.91 -4.63
CA CYS A 50 -19.65 -4.18 -4.18
C CYS A 50 -19.38 -5.11 -5.36
N LEU A 51 -18.16 -5.63 -5.44
CA LEU A 51 -17.77 -6.59 -6.49
C LEU A 51 -18.46 -7.94 -6.34
N ARG A 52 -18.93 -8.26 -5.12
CA ARG A 52 -19.57 -9.55 -4.82
C ARG A 52 -21.06 -9.54 -5.08
N CYS A 53 -21.79 -8.53 -4.60
CA CYS A 53 -23.26 -8.50 -4.65
C CYS A 53 -23.83 -7.25 -5.33
N ARG A 54 -22.98 -6.32 -5.77
CA ARG A 54 -23.35 -5.03 -6.38
C ARG A 54 -24.10 -4.07 -5.43
N GLY A 55 -24.13 -4.38 -4.14
CA GLY A 55 -24.68 -3.50 -3.12
C GLY A 55 -23.88 -2.20 -2.95
N GLN A 56 -24.39 -1.32 -2.11
CA GLN A 56 -23.67 -0.09 -1.77
C GLN A 56 -22.48 -0.38 -0.91
N VAL A 57 -21.43 0.44 -1.05
CA VAL A 57 -20.21 0.35 -0.28
C VAL A 57 -20.02 1.59 0.58
N GLU A 58 -19.38 1.42 1.71
CA GLU A 58 -18.95 2.49 2.62
C GLU A 58 -17.46 2.36 2.89
N TRP A 59 -16.84 3.47 3.23
CA TRP A 59 -15.45 3.47 3.68
C TRP A 59 -15.37 3.17 5.16
N VAL A 60 -14.49 2.24 5.53
CA VAL A 60 -14.23 1.88 6.93
C VAL A 60 -12.73 1.84 7.19
N ASP A 61 -12.32 2.15 8.41
CA ASP A 61 -10.93 2.03 8.81
C ASP A 61 -10.51 0.56 8.83
N ALA A 62 -9.34 0.29 8.26
CA ALA A 62 -8.64 -0.98 8.40
C ALA A 62 -7.63 -0.88 9.54
N GLY A 63 -7.35 -2.01 10.20
CA GLY A 63 -6.39 -2.05 11.30
C GLY A 63 -4.94 -1.85 10.88
N GLY A 64 -4.65 -1.93 9.58
CA GLY A 64 -3.30 -1.76 9.02
C GLY A 64 -2.42 -3.01 9.11
N GLY A 65 -2.88 -4.08 9.74
CA GLY A 65 -2.18 -5.36 9.80
C GLY A 65 -2.44 -6.23 8.58
N GLY A 66 -1.45 -7.03 8.21
CA GLY A 66 -1.58 -7.95 7.09
C GLY A 66 -0.50 -9.01 7.08
N THR A 67 -0.57 -9.84 6.06
CA THR A 67 0.34 -10.97 5.85
C THR A 67 0.88 -10.93 4.44
N VAL A 68 2.17 -11.13 4.25
CA VAL A 68 2.78 -11.20 2.92
C VAL A 68 2.25 -12.44 2.19
N TYR A 69 1.53 -12.19 1.10
CA TYR A 69 1.06 -13.26 0.23
C TYR A 69 2.11 -13.66 -0.80
N SER A 70 2.77 -12.68 -1.40
CA SER A 70 3.82 -12.89 -2.40
C SER A 70 4.70 -11.65 -2.47
N PHE A 71 5.91 -11.80 -3.00
CA PHE A 71 6.81 -10.68 -3.19
C PHE A 71 7.82 -10.94 -4.31
N THR A 72 8.43 -9.85 -4.78
CA THR A 72 9.60 -9.90 -5.64
C THR A 72 10.58 -8.80 -5.24
N VAL A 73 11.83 -8.97 -5.59
CA VAL A 73 12.88 -7.99 -5.33
C VAL A 73 13.24 -7.30 -6.65
N ILE A 74 13.09 -5.99 -6.68
CA ILE A 74 13.44 -5.17 -7.84
C ILE A 74 14.91 -4.77 -7.72
N ARG A 75 15.71 -5.24 -8.67
CA ARG A 75 17.15 -4.98 -8.69
C ARG A 75 17.58 -4.02 -9.79
N GLN A 76 16.64 -3.60 -10.63
CA GLN A 76 16.88 -2.67 -11.72
C GLN A 76 15.67 -1.76 -11.92
N ASN A 77 15.90 -0.46 -11.90
CA ASN A 77 14.89 0.54 -12.21
C ASN A 77 15.59 1.84 -12.64
N PHE A 78 15.22 2.37 -13.81
CA PHE A 78 15.82 3.58 -14.36
C PHE A 78 15.09 4.87 -13.96
N SER A 79 13.91 4.76 -13.35
CA SER A 79 13.16 5.92 -12.89
C SER A 79 13.92 6.67 -11.79
N ARG A 80 13.95 7.99 -11.88
CA ARG A 80 14.57 8.85 -10.85
C ARG A 80 13.92 8.71 -9.48
N SER A 81 12.66 8.28 -9.44
CA SER A 81 11.91 8.09 -8.19
C SER A 81 12.23 6.76 -7.51
N PHE A 82 12.81 5.79 -8.23
CA PHE A 82 12.97 4.42 -7.70
C PHE A 82 14.39 3.89 -7.78
N ARG A 83 15.23 4.33 -8.74
CA ARG A 83 16.57 3.74 -8.92
C ARG A 83 17.47 3.85 -7.70
N HIS A 84 17.27 4.86 -6.85
CA HIS A 84 18.02 5.03 -5.61
C HIS A 84 17.53 4.13 -4.48
N LEU A 85 16.39 3.46 -4.67
CA LEU A 85 15.78 2.56 -3.69
C LEU A 85 16.17 1.08 -3.93
N ILE A 86 16.76 0.77 -5.10
CA ILE A 86 17.11 -0.63 -5.42
C ILE A 86 18.25 -1.13 -4.53
N PRO A 87 18.23 -2.42 -4.12
CA PRO A 87 17.13 -3.35 -4.30
C PRO A 87 15.95 -3.01 -3.40
N TYR A 88 14.73 -3.07 -3.91
CA TYR A 88 13.53 -2.86 -3.09
C TYR A 88 12.52 -3.98 -3.33
N VAL A 89 11.66 -4.19 -2.36
CA VAL A 89 10.68 -5.28 -2.37
C VAL A 89 9.32 -4.74 -2.79
N VAL A 90 8.73 -5.38 -3.80
CA VAL A 90 7.31 -5.24 -4.15
C VAL A 90 6.59 -6.45 -3.59
N ALA A 91 5.54 -6.23 -2.82
CA ALA A 91 4.80 -7.30 -2.19
C ALA A 91 3.29 -7.17 -2.42
N LEU A 92 2.63 -8.31 -2.44
CA LEU A 92 1.18 -8.41 -2.28
C LEU A 92 0.92 -8.76 -0.82
N VAL A 93 0.14 -7.93 -0.15
CA VAL A 93 -0.21 -8.10 1.26
C VAL A 93 -1.71 -8.39 1.37
N ASP A 94 -2.04 -9.47 2.04
CA ASP A 94 -3.41 -9.75 2.45
C ASP A 94 -3.68 -9.01 3.75
N LEU A 95 -4.59 -8.03 3.70
CA LEU A 95 -5.03 -7.32 4.89
C LEU A 95 -5.86 -8.25 5.78
N ASP A 96 -5.83 -8.01 7.07
CA ASP A 96 -6.61 -8.81 8.04
C ASP A 96 -8.11 -8.76 7.74
N GLU A 97 -8.60 -7.68 7.13
CA GLU A 97 -9.98 -7.52 6.68
C GLU A 97 -10.33 -8.33 5.43
N GLY A 98 -9.34 -8.86 4.72
CA GLY A 98 -9.52 -9.71 3.55
C GLY A 98 -8.99 -9.18 2.22
N PRO A 99 -9.07 -7.89 1.91
CA PRO A 99 -8.56 -7.38 0.64
C PRO A 99 -7.04 -7.53 0.51
N ARG A 100 -6.59 -7.67 -0.73
CA ARG A 100 -5.17 -7.74 -1.09
C ARG A 100 -4.74 -6.45 -1.74
N LEU A 101 -3.58 -5.93 -1.38
CA LEU A 101 -3.02 -4.76 -2.01
C LEU A 101 -1.54 -4.94 -2.37
N MET A 102 -1.10 -4.22 -3.39
CA MET A 102 0.30 -4.15 -3.78
C MET A 102 0.99 -3.00 -3.06
N THR A 103 2.18 -3.26 -2.52
CA THR A 103 2.94 -2.27 -1.77
C THR A 103 4.44 -2.52 -1.89
N ASN A 104 5.25 -1.66 -1.29
CA ASN A 104 6.64 -1.98 -0.98
C ASN A 104 6.77 -2.38 0.49
N LEU A 105 7.59 -3.39 0.76
CA LEU A 105 8.06 -3.68 2.11
C LEU A 105 9.30 -2.84 2.39
N VAL A 106 9.31 -2.17 3.52
CA VAL A 106 10.42 -1.34 3.98
C VAL A 106 10.84 -1.76 5.38
N GLY A 107 12.02 -1.29 5.85
CA GLY A 107 12.50 -1.64 7.19
C GLY A 107 12.94 -3.09 7.33
N ILE A 108 13.24 -3.77 6.23
CA ILE A 108 13.70 -5.16 6.19
C ILE A 108 14.63 -5.33 4.99
N GLU A 109 15.68 -6.15 5.16
CA GLU A 109 16.53 -6.53 4.03
C GLU A 109 15.76 -7.47 3.09
N PRO A 110 15.91 -7.31 1.76
CA PRO A 110 15.22 -8.17 0.79
C PRO A 110 15.39 -9.67 1.04
N ASP A 111 16.58 -10.10 1.46
CA ASP A 111 16.88 -11.51 1.71
C ASP A 111 16.16 -12.08 2.94
N ASP A 112 15.66 -11.21 3.81
CA ASP A 112 14.96 -11.62 5.04
C ASP A 112 13.45 -11.70 4.88
N VAL A 113 12.93 -11.28 3.71
CA VAL A 113 11.49 -11.32 3.44
C VAL A 113 11.02 -12.77 3.26
N ARG A 114 9.89 -13.09 3.88
CA ARG A 114 9.28 -14.43 3.80
C ARG A 114 7.78 -14.32 3.51
N ILE A 115 7.27 -15.21 2.68
CA ILE A 115 5.83 -15.40 2.50
C ILE A 115 5.24 -15.83 3.85
N GLY A 116 4.12 -15.23 4.22
CA GLY A 116 3.44 -15.52 5.48
C GLY A 116 3.88 -14.65 6.66
N MET A 117 4.91 -13.81 6.50
CA MET A 117 5.32 -12.93 7.57
C MET A 117 4.27 -11.85 7.84
N ARG A 118 4.15 -11.46 9.11
CA ARG A 118 3.24 -10.39 9.53
C ARG A 118 3.87 -9.03 9.27
N VAL A 119 3.05 -8.14 8.74
CA VAL A 119 3.43 -6.77 8.41
C VAL A 119 2.37 -5.78 8.86
N ARG A 120 2.74 -4.54 8.99
CA ARG A 120 1.82 -3.45 9.34
C ARG A 120 2.01 -2.28 8.40
N ALA A 121 0.95 -1.52 8.18
CA ALA A 121 0.97 -0.32 7.37
C ALA A 121 1.84 0.77 8.00
N ARG A 122 2.54 1.47 7.15
CA ARG A 122 3.29 2.67 7.45
C ARG A 122 3.07 3.64 6.30
N PHE A 123 3.09 4.95 6.56
CA PHE A 123 2.74 5.95 5.55
C PHE A 123 3.94 6.81 5.22
N GLU A 124 4.23 6.93 3.92
CA GLU A 124 5.29 7.79 3.41
C GLU A 124 4.69 9.01 2.72
N ARG A 125 5.08 10.19 3.18
CA ARG A 125 4.66 11.45 2.55
C ARG A 125 5.36 11.60 1.20
N VAL A 126 4.59 11.81 0.13
CA VAL A 126 5.11 11.97 -1.24
C VAL A 126 4.88 13.38 -1.80
N SER A 127 3.97 14.15 -1.19
CA SER A 127 3.72 15.56 -1.50
C SER A 127 3.15 16.26 -0.26
N GLU A 128 2.83 17.56 -0.40
CA GLU A 128 2.25 18.33 0.72
C GLU A 128 0.92 17.76 1.21
N ASP A 129 0.14 17.17 0.32
CA ASP A 129 -1.22 16.72 0.56
C ASP A 129 -1.44 15.23 0.31
N ALA A 130 -0.38 14.48 0.02
CA ALA A 130 -0.50 13.04 -0.26
C ALA A 130 0.55 12.20 0.45
N SER A 131 0.11 11.05 0.96
CA SER A 131 0.96 9.99 1.48
C SER A 131 0.55 8.66 0.87
N ILE A 132 1.49 7.72 0.79
CA ILE A 132 1.22 6.38 0.28
C ILE A 132 1.43 5.35 1.38
N PRO A 133 0.63 4.27 1.42
CA PRO A 133 0.85 3.19 2.36
C PRO A 133 1.99 2.30 1.89
N LEU A 134 2.95 2.10 2.75
CA LEU A 134 3.97 1.07 2.67
C LEU A 134 3.74 0.10 3.82
N PHE A 135 4.46 -1.01 3.82
CA PHE A 135 4.37 -1.98 4.91
C PHE A 135 5.76 -2.29 5.46
N GLU A 136 5.82 -2.58 6.73
CA GLU A 136 7.02 -2.98 7.44
C GLU A 136 6.74 -4.21 8.30
N PRO A 137 7.78 -4.97 8.71
CA PRO A 137 7.56 -6.08 9.64
C PRO A 137 6.82 -5.61 10.89
N ASP A 138 5.85 -6.40 11.32
CA ASP A 138 5.10 -6.12 12.55
C ASP A 138 5.94 -6.52 13.76
N PRO A 139 6.41 -5.58 14.60
CA PRO A 139 7.25 -5.90 15.76
C PRO A 139 6.51 -6.72 16.83
N ALA A 140 5.16 -6.69 16.82
CA ALA A 140 4.36 -7.48 17.76
C ALA A 140 4.35 -8.98 17.44
N SER A 141 4.82 -9.39 16.26
CA SER A 141 4.82 -10.79 15.81
C SER A 141 6.23 -11.40 15.75
N ALA A 142 7.15 -10.83 16.49
CA ALA A 142 8.51 -11.38 16.58
C ALA A 142 8.51 -12.72 17.33
#